data_030c68ea795e3505a7a70724405eb5e0
#
_entry.id   030c68ea795e3505a7a70724405eb5e0
#
_cell.length_a   1.000
_cell.length_b   1.000
_cell.length_c   1.000
_cell.angle_alpha   90.00
_cell.angle_beta   90.00
_cell.angle_gamma   90.00
#
_symmetry.space_group_name_H-M   'P 1'
#
loop_
_entity.id
_entity.type
_entity.pdbx_description
1 polymer ?
#
loop_
_entity_poly.entity_id
_entity_poly.type
_entity_poly.pdbx_seq_one_letter_code
_entity_poly.pdbx_strand_id
1 'polypeptide(L)'
;NLAGAIAPKLDYRVQIEFASPKIVDAYIRYRPFEQLNFQLGEYKLPFSIENTDYVPLKYEFIEYPLSLRRLMGFNDVCGLSATGRDMGAMLYGGFFNRKGYSVLGYNFGVFNGEGLNVKDKNKSKDLVARLTLRPVRGLQIAGSYYWGEYGSDYLKRVRYGAGACYDEGPLVVRAEWICGTTGLPAGGELDSDGW
;
A
#
# COMPACT_ATOMS: atom_id res chain seq x y z
N ASN A 1 -7.98 -5.94 17.22
CA ASN A 1 -8.20 -4.72 16.47
C ASN A 1 -8.98 -3.74 17.36
N LEU A 2 -8.42 -2.57 17.62
CA LEU A 2 -9.02 -1.46 18.35
C LEU A 2 -9.10 -0.27 17.39
N ALA A 3 -10.29 0.29 17.21
CA ALA A 3 -10.49 1.47 16.37
C ALA A 3 -11.58 2.35 16.97
N GLY A 4 -11.47 3.66 16.84
CA GLY A 4 -12.44 4.59 17.38
C GLY A 4 -12.21 6.02 16.90
N ALA A 5 -13.17 6.89 17.22
CA ALA A 5 -13.06 8.32 17.00
C ALA A 5 -12.46 9.00 18.26
N ILE A 6 -11.46 9.85 18.05
CA ILE A 6 -10.90 10.72 19.12
C ILE A 6 -11.68 12.03 19.16
N ALA A 7 -12.03 12.56 17.99
CA ALA A 7 -12.76 13.80 17.81
C ALA A 7 -13.51 13.77 16.46
N PRO A 8 -14.42 14.73 16.19
CA PRO A 8 -15.00 14.87 14.85
C PRO A 8 -13.92 14.90 13.78
N LYS A 9 -14.03 14.03 12.75
CA LYS A 9 -13.09 13.90 11.64
C LYS A 9 -11.69 13.35 12.02
N LEU A 10 -11.45 12.97 13.28
CA LEU A 10 -10.20 12.40 13.78
C LEU A 10 -10.46 11.01 14.35
N ASP A 11 -9.88 10.00 13.75
CA ASP A 11 -9.98 8.60 14.18
C ASP A 11 -8.61 7.92 14.29
N TYR A 12 -8.60 6.77 14.95
CA TYR A 12 -7.42 5.94 15.11
C TYR A 12 -7.73 4.47 14.89
N ARG A 13 -6.70 3.71 14.57
CA ARG A 13 -6.72 2.26 14.55
C ARG A 13 -5.43 1.69 15.10
N VAL A 14 -5.55 0.65 15.93
CA VAL A 14 -4.46 -0.20 16.38
C VAL A 14 -4.84 -1.65 16.15
N GLN A 15 -4.00 -2.38 15.44
CA GLN A 15 -4.16 -3.81 15.19
C GLN A 15 -2.91 -4.54 15.62
N ILE A 16 -3.07 -5.54 16.46
CA ILE A 16 -1.99 -6.39 16.96
C ILE A 16 -2.26 -7.82 16.48
N GLU A 17 -1.25 -8.48 16.01
CA GLU A 17 -1.23 -9.91 15.76
C GLU A 17 -0.69 -10.64 16.98
N PHE A 18 -1.44 -11.63 17.49
CA PHE A 18 -1.08 -12.35 18.70
C PHE A 18 -0.30 -13.63 18.43
N ALA A 19 -0.48 -14.25 17.27
CA ALA A 19 0.23 -15.50 16.92
C ALA A 19 1.74 -15.26 16.72
N SER A 20 2.10 -14.10 16.22
CA SER A 20 3.47 -13.59 16.15
C SER A 20 3.40 -12.13 16.64
N PRO A 21 3.61 -11.88 17.96
CA PRO A 21 3.31 -10.57 18.54
C PRO A 21 3.98 -9.42 17.81
N LYS A 22 3.18 -8.65 17.09
CA LYS A 22 3.62 -7.45 16.35
C LYS A 22 2.45 -6.48 16.16
N ILE A 23 2.78 -5.21 16.05
CA ILE A 23 1.83 -4.19 15.64
C ILE A 23 1.70 -4.29 14.13
N VAL A 24 0.48 -4.50 13.65
CA VAL A 24 0.19 -4.63 12.21
C VAL A 24 -0.24 -3.29 11.62
N ASP A 25 -1.16 -2.62 12.29
CA ASP A 25 -1.55 -1.25 11.97
C ASP A 25 -1.54 -0.42 13.26
N ALA A 26 -0.98 0.79 13.22
CA ALA A 26 -1.06 1.79 14.30
C ALA A 26 -1.04 3.18 13.69
N TYR A 27 -2.19 3.77 13.49
CA TYR A 27 -2.28 5.06 12.82
C TYR A 27 -3.41 5.95 13.36
N ILE A 28 -3.27 7.24 13.07
CA ILE A 28 -4.32 8.25 13.21
C ILE A 28 -4.69 8.79 11.84
N ARG A 29 -5.98 9.15 11.67
CA ARG A 29 -6.49 9.78 10.45
C ARG A 29 -7.24 11.05 10.78
N TYR A 30 -6.93 12.11 10.07
CA TYR A 30 -7.68 13.35 10.09
C TYR A 30 -8.35 13.57 8.72
N ARG A 31 -9.68 13.66 8.72
CA ARG A 31 -10.51 13.71 7.51
C ARG A 31 -11.34 15.00 7.45
N PRO A 32 -10.70 16.16 7.23
CA PRO A 32 -11.40 17.44 7.17
C PRO A 32 -12.35 17.55 5.99
N PHE A 33 -11.97 17.01 4.83
CA PHE A 33 -12.71 17.09 3.57
C PHE A 33 -12.65 15.74 2.83
N GLU A 34 -13.60 15.51 1.94
CA GLU A 34 -13.59 14.30 1.10
C GLU A 34 -12.38 14.27 0.14
N GLN A 35 -11.94 15.45 -0.29
CA GLN A 35 -10.84 15.63 -1.24
C GLN A 35 -9.46 15.61 -0.59
N LEU A 36 -9.36 15.83 0.72
CA LEU A 36 -8.08 15.96 1.41
C LEU A 36 -8.16 15.34 2.80
N ASN A 37 -7.45 14.27 2.99
CA ASN A 37 -7.34 13.56 4.24
C ASN A 37 -5.87 13.28 4.54
N PHE A 38 -5.56 13.11 5.82
CA PHE A 38 -4.22 12.85 6.33
C PHE A 38 -4.22 11.55 7.12
N GLN A 39 -3.19 10.73 6.94
CA GLN A 39 -2.95 9.55 7.76
C GLN A 39 -1.49 9.51 8.18
N LEU A 40 -1.25 9.20 9.46
CA LEU A 40 0.09 9.14 10.04
C LEU A 40 0.20 7.90 10.92
N GLY A 41 1.29 7.15 10.79
CA GLY A 41 1.58 5.97 11.57
C GLY A 41 2.06 4.79 10.72
N GLU A 42 1.82 3.59 11.20
CA GLU A 42 2.16 2.34 10.53
C GLU A 42 0.92 1.71 9.92
N TYR A 43 0.93 1.49 8.61
CA TYR A 43 -0.21 0.96 7.85
C TYR A 43 0.23 0.45 6.46
N LYS A 44 -0.74 -0.13 5.73
CA LYS A 44 -0.51 -0.61 4.37
C LYS A 44 -0.09 0.51 3.42
N LEU A 45 0.99 0.27 2.69
CA LEU A 45 1.44 1.12 1.59
C LEU A 45 0.34 1.25 0.53
N PRO A 46 0.07 2.44 0.00
CA PRO A 46 -0.91 2.65 -1.06
C PRO A 46 -0.35 2.21 -2.42
N PHE A 47 0.04 0.96 -2.53
CA PHE A 47 0.56 0.35 -3.74
C PHE A 47 -0.17 -0.96 -3.99
N SER A 48 -0.54 -1.25 -5.27
CA SER A 48 -1.31 -2.42 -5.66
C SER A 48 -2.79 -2.38 -5.24
N ILE A 49 -3.66 -2.90 -6.08
CA ILE A 49 -5.08 -3.11 -5.77
C ILE A 49 -5.18 -4.18 -4.67
N GLU A 50 -4.48 -5.27 -4.82
CA GLU A 50 -4.50 -6.40 -3.90
C GLU A 50 -4.03 -6.03 -2.49
N ASN A 51 -2.94 -5.27 -2.36
CA ASN A 51 -2.46 -4.83 -1.06
C ASN A 51 -3.39 -3.81 -0.42
N THR A 52 -3.89 -2.85 -1.20
CA THR A 52 -4.59 -1.68 -0.65
C THR A 52 -6.06 -1.96 -0.33
N ASP A 53 -6.77 -2.64 -1.23
CA ASP A 53 -8.22 -2.72 -1.20
C ASP A 53 -8.73 -4.06 -0.65
N TYR A 54 -7.91 -5.11 -0.70
CA TYR A 54 -8.30 -6.42 -0.22
C TYR A 54 -7.70 -6.75 1.15
N VAL A 55 -8.49 -7.37 1.99
CA VAL A 55 -8.05 -7.86 3.30
C VAL A 55 -7.97 -9.39 3.28
N PRO A 56 -7.02 -10.00 3.98
CA PRO A 56 -6.82 -11.46 3.94
C PRO A 56 -8.08 -12.29 4.20
N LEU A 57 -8.98 -11.81 5.05
CA LEU A 57 -10.24 -12.49 5.38
C LEU A 57 -11.31 -12.45 4.26
N LYS A 58 -11.11 -11.62 3.24
CA LYS A 58 -12.00 -11.50 2.08
C LYS A 58 -11.34 -11.99 0.78
N TYR A 59 -10.22 -12.66 0.91
CA TYR A 59 -9.49 -13.19 -0.22
C TYR A 59 -10.12 -14.50 -0.69
N GLU A 60 -10.31 -14.64 -1.96
CA GLU A 60 -10.74 -15.90 -2.60
C GLU A 60 -9.59 -16.90 -2.69
N PHE A 61 -8.36 -16.43 -2.61
CA PHE A 61 -7.14 -17.25 -2.62
C PHE A 61 -6.47 -17.22 -1.25
N ILE A 62 -5.75 -18.27 -0.92
CA ILE A 62 -5.06 -18.42 0.38
C ILE A 62 -3.91 -17.41 0.52
N GLU A 63 -3.28 -17.02 -0.59
CA GLU A 63 -2.11 -16.15 -0.59
C GLU A 63 -2.22 -15.04 -1.64
N TYR A 64 -1.48 -13.96 -1.39
CA TYR A 64 -1.31 -12.88 -2.36
C TYR A 64 -0.58 -13.36 -3.63
N PRO A 65 -0.81 -12.70 -4.79
CA PRO A 65 -0.07 -12.97 -6.02
C PRO A 65 1.45 -12.91 -5.80
N LEU A 66 2.18 -13.75 -6.53
CA LEU A 66 3.64 -13.86 -6.37
C LEU A 66 4.36 -12.53 -6.68
N SER A 67 3.88 -11.78 -7.67
CA SER A 67 4.38 -10.45 -8.02
C SER A 67 4.31 -9.49 -6.84
N LEU A 68 3.18 -9.41 -6.15
CA LEU A 68 3.03 -8.59 -4.96
C LEU A 68 3.93 -9.06 -3.81
N ARG A 69 3.99 -10.37 -3.58
CA ARG A 69 4.81 -10.95 -2.49
C ARG A 69 6.29 -10.65 -2.69
N ARG A 70 6.80 -10.75 -3.92
CA ARG A 70 8.22 -10.58 -4.23
C ARG A 70 8.65 -9.14 -4.39
N LEU A 71 7.74 -8.25 -4.77
CA LEU A 71 8.08 -6.87 -5.10
C LEU A 71 7.63 -5.85 -4.03
N MET A 72 6.73 -6.22 -3.11
CA MET A 72 6.14 -5.29 -2.16
C MET A 72 6.21 -5.71 -0.68
N GLY A 73 7.19 -6.54 -0.34
CA GLY A 73 7.52 -6.77 1.07
C GLY A 73 6.76 -7.88 1.78
N PHE A 74 6.26 -8.88 1.06
CA PHE A 74 5.75 -10.12 1.65
C PHE A 74 6.74 -11.28 1.59
N ASN A 75 7.99 -11.05 1.68
CA ASN A 75 9.09 -11.95 1.36
C ASN A 75 9.80 -11.47 0.10
N ASP A 76 10.07 -10.19 0.05
CA ASP A 76 10.50 -9.54 -1.17
C ASP A 76 11.99 -9.80 -1.49
N VAL A 77 12.38 -9.38 -2.69
CA VAL A 77 13.76 -9.52 -3.17
C VAL A 77 14.76 -8.66 -2.40
N CYS A 78 14.29 -7.68 -1.63
CA CYS A 78 15.10 -6.82 -0.75
C CYS A 78 15.32 -7.45 0.64
N GLY A 79 14.68 -8.59 0.95
CA GLY A 79 14.69 -9.20 2.27
C GLY A 79 13.88 -8.46 3.32
N LEU A 80 12.98 -7.57 2.92
CA LEU A 80 12.09 -6.85 3.81
C LEU A 80 10.87 -7.72 4.14
N SER A 81 10.52 -7.83 5.41
CA SER A 81 9.33 -8.58 5.86
C SER A 81 8.16 -7.64 6.18
N ALA A 82 7.86 -6.76 5.26
CA ALA A 82 6.96 -5.64 5.50
C ALA A 82 5.48 -5.99 5.46
N THR A 83 5.09 -7.14 4.96
CA THR A 83 3.69 -7.48 4.72
C THR A 83 2.90 -6.36 4.00
N GLY A 84 3.56 -5.66 3.07
CA GLY A 84 3.01 -4.51 2.35
C GLY A 84 2.73 -3.28 3.21
N ARG A 85 3.41 -3.14 4.36
CA ARG A 85 3.23 -2.06 5.34
C ARG A 85 4.52 -1.33 5.64
N ASP A 86 4.38 -0.10 6.10
CA ASP A 86 5.50 0.71 6.59
C ASP A 86 4.98 1.88 7.45
N MET A 87 5.88 2.50 8.19
CA MET A 87 5.61 3.72 8.94
C MET A 87 5.77 4.94 8.05
N GLY A 88 4.77 5.82 8.05
CA GLY A 88 4.83 7.03 7.22
C GLY A 88 3.66 7.98 7.40
N ALA A 89 3.63 8.96 6.52
CA ALA A 89 2.57 9.95 6.41
C ALA A 89 1.98 9.92 4.99
N MET A 90 0.67 10.04 4.88
CA MET A 90 -0.03 9.98 3.61
C MET A 90 -1.12 11.05 3.52
N LEU A 91 -1.20 11.66 2.35
CA LEU A 91 -2.33 12.43 1.87
C LEU A 91 -3.18 11.56 0.96
N TYR A 92 -4.49 11.61 1.11
CA TYR A 92 -5.40 10.89 0.23
C TYR A 92 -6.75 11.59 0.11
N GLY A 93 -7.47 11.29 -0.94
CA GLY A 93 -8.80 11.87 -1.13
C GLY A 93 -9.47 11.38 -2.40
N GLY A 94 -10.68 11.92 -2.65
CA GLY A 94 -11.46 11.56 -3.81
C GLY A 94 -12.21 12.74 -4.39
N PHE A 95 -12.41 12.68 -5.69
CA PHE A 95 -13.12 13.69 -6.46
C PHE A 95 -14.27 13.06 -7.25
N PHE A 96 -15.23 13.89 -7.62
CA PHE A 96 -16.37 13.51 -8.45
C PHE A 96 -17.20 12.38 -7.83
N ASN A 97 -17.70 12.62 -6.61
CA ASN A 97 -18.47 11.63 -5.87
C ASN A 97 -19.79 11.28 -6.57
N ARG A 98 -20.04 9.98 -6.75
CA ARG A 98 -21.25 9.40 -7.32
C ARG A 98 -21.78 8.31 -6.41
N LYS A 99 -23.02 8.45 -5.92
CA LYS A 99 -23.78 7.39 -5.22
C LYS A 99 -22.93 6.50 -4.28
N GLY A 100 -22.07 7.13 -3.45
CA GLY A 100 -21.29 6.43 -2.43
C GLY A 100 -19.87 6.01 -2.83
N TYR A 101 -19.34 6.42 -4.00
CA TYR A 101 -17.95 6.25 -4.36
C TYR A 101 -17.39 7.48 -5.08
N SER A 102 -16.08 7.70 -4.98
CA SER A 102 -15.36 8.74 -5.72
C SER A 102 -14.90 8.17 -7.05
N VAL A 103 -15.19 8.90 -8.15
CA VAL A 103 -14.77 8.50 -9.50
C VAL A 103 -13.26 8.54 -9.63
N LEU A 104 -12.60 9.57 -9.09
CA LEU A 104 -11.15 9.71 -9.05
C LEU A 104 -10.68 9.69 -7.61
N GLY A 105 -9.78 8.79 -7.27
CA GLY A 105 -9.11 8.72 -5.99
C GLY A 105 -7.60 8.90 -6.13
N TYR A 106 -6.96 9.42 -5.11
CA TYR A 106 -5.51 9.53 -5.04
C TYR A 106 -4.98 9.21 -3.64
N ASN A 107 -3.77 8.68 -3.62
CA ASN A 107 -2.96 8.51 -2.43
C ASN A 107 -1.54 9.00 -2.76
N PHE A 108 -0.94 9.76 -1.86
CA PHE A 108 0.47 10.16 -1.94
C PHE A 108 1.06 10.09 -0.54
N GLY A 109 2.12 9.31 -0.36
CA GLY A 109 2.71 9.09 0.95
C GLY A 109 4.23 9.09 0.94
N VAL A 110 4.77 9.39 2.10
CA VAL A 110 6.20 9.36 2.44
C VAL A 110 6.38 8.35 3.56
N PHE A 111 7.27 7.39 3.37
CA PHE A 111 7.47 6.25 4.27
C PHE A 111 8.94 6.04 4.62
N ASN A 112 9.22 5.25 5.65
CA ASN A 112 10.59 4.96 6.07
C ASN A 112 11.34 4.04 5.11
N GLY A 113 10.66 3.12 4.42
CA GLY A 113 11.26 2.21 3.44
C GLY A 113 11.79 0.89 3.99
N GLU A 114 11.74 0.67 5.30
CA GLU A 114 12.32 -0.52 5.94
C GLU A 114 11.29 -1.59 6.32
N GLY A 115 10.00 -1.27 6.16
CA GLY A 115 8.89 -2.19 6.40
C GLY A 115 8.36 -2.23 7.82
N LEU A 116 7.56 -3.26 8.10
CA LEU A 116 6.74 -3.38 9.31
C LEU A 116 7.60 -3.51 10.58
N ASN A 117 7.38 -2.63 11.57
CA ASN A 117 8.04 -2.62 12.87
C ASN A 117 9.58 -2.58 12.80
N VAL A 118 10.14 -2.10 11.73
CA VAL A 118 11.59 -2.00 11.55
C VAL A 118 12.04 -0.55 11.75
N LYS A 119 13.12 -0.40 12.54
CA LYS A 119 13.75 0.91 12.71
C LYS A 119 14.38 1.34 11.39
N ASP A 120 14.19 2.59 11.03
CA ASP A 120 14.85 3.23 9.91
C ASP A 120 16.39 3.07 9.99
N LYS A 121 16.99 2.52 8.95
CA LYS A 121 18.43 2.24 8.86
C LYS A 121 19.19 3.26 8.04
N ASN A 122 18.48 4.10 7.31
CA ASN A 122 19.04 5.16 6.49
C ASN A 122 18.30 6.47 6.74
N LYS A 123 18.70 7.56 6.07
CA LYS A 123 18.02 8.86 6.17
C LYS A 123 17.09 9.15 5.00
N SER A 124 17.07 8.24 4.02
CA SER A 124 16.18 8.35 2.87
C SER A 124 14.73 8.10 3.27
N LYS A 125 13.80 8.62 2.49
CA LYS A 125 12.39 8.34 2.64
C LYS A 125 11.81 7.90 1.31
N ASP A 126 10.98 6.88 1.38
CA ASP A 126 10.33 6.31 0.23
C ASP A 126 9.08 7.09 -0.14
N LEU A 127 8.86 7.30 -1.42
CA LEU A 127 7.69 7.96 -1.96
C LEU A 127 6.76 6.94 -2.61
N VAL A 128 5.49 6.98 -2.25
CA VAL A 128 4.47 6.12 -2.84
C VAL A 128 3.31 6.96 -3.33
N ALA A 129 2.92 6.75 -4.58
CA ALA A 129 1.77 7.40 -5.18
C ALA A 129 0.84 6.36 -5.81
N ARG A 130 -0.46 6.58 -5.70
CA ARG A 130 -1.50 5.77 -6.36
C ARG A 130 -2.61 6.66 -6.87
N LEU A 131 -3.02 6.42 -8.10
CA LEU A 131 -4.22 6.98 -8.70
C LEU A 131 -5.24 5.87 -8.94
N THR A 132 -6.50 6.14 -8.67
CA THR A 132 -7.60 5.19 -8.83
C THR A 132 -8.72 5.84 -9.61
N LEU A 133 -9.17 5.20 -10.68
CA LEU A 133 -10.30 5.62 -11.49
C LEU A 133 -11.43 4.59 -11.36
N ARG A 134 -12.63 5.06 -10.99
CA ARG A 134 -13.86 4.25 -10.91
C ARG A 134 -14.92 4.85 -11.83
N PRO A 135 -14.88 4.53 -13.14
CA PRO A 135 -15.79 5.14 -14.12
C PRO A 135 -17.25 4.73 -13.91
N VAL A 136 -17.45 3.50 -13.48
CA VAL A 136 -18.76 2.93 -13.13
C VAL A 136 -18.64 2.13 -11.84
N ARG A 137 -19.77 1.84 -11.22
CA ARG A 137 -19.82 1.00 -10.03
C ARG A 137 -19.23 -0.38 -10.31
N GLY A 138 -18.48 -0.94 -9.36
CA GLY A 138 -17.81 -2.22 -9.49
C GLY A 138 -16.50 -2.18 -10.27
N LEU A 139 -16.30 -1.25 -11.22
CA LEU A 139 -15.06 -1.17 -12.00
C LEU A 139 -14.07 -0.20 -11.37
N GLN A 140 -12.87 -0.67 -11.11
CA GLN A 140 -11.74 0.11 -10.63
C GLN A 140 -10.52 -0.14 -11.52
N ILE A 141 -9.85 0.94 -11.91
CA ILE A 141 -8.55 0.92 -12.58
C ILE A 141 -7.58 1.69 -11.68
N ALA A 142 -6.40 1.15 -11.43
CA ALA A 142 -5.43 1.80 -10.58
C ALA A 142 -4.03 1.75 -11.18
N GLY A 143 -3.29 2.83 -11.01
CA GLY A 143 -1.86 2.92 -11.28
C GLY A 143 -1.13 3.29 -10.00
N SER A 144 0.01 2.66 -9.73
CA SER A 144 0.81 2.87 -8.53
C SER A 144 2.28 3.07 -8.90
N TYR A 145 2.93 3.94 -8.17
CA TYR A 145 4.36 4.22 -8.27
C TYR A 145 4.99 4.19 -6.89
N TYR A 146 6.13 3.55 -6.78
CA TYR A 146 6.96 3.51 -5.59
C TYR A 146 8.40 3.84 -5.96
N TRP A 147 9.00 4.76 -5.23
CA TRP A 147 10.41 5.09 -5.32
C TRP A 147 11.00 5.18 -3.93
N GLY A 148 12.15 4.56 -3.72
CA GLY A 148 12.82 4.63 -2.45
C GLY A 148 14.18 3.96 -2.44
N GLU A 149 14.77 3.89 -1.24
CA GLU A 149 16.05 3.30 -0.96
C GLU A 149 15.97 2.49 0.33
N TYR A 150 16.56 1.31 0.34
CA TYR A 150 16.52 0.41 1.49
C TYR A 150 17.91 0.04 2.01
N GLY A 151 17.97 -0.32 3.29
CA GLY A 151 19.20 -0.70 3.97
C GLY A 151 20.18 0.47 4.20
N SER A 152 21.28 0.17 4.87
CA SER A 152 22.34 1.15 5.19
C SER A 152 23.11 1.66 3.97
N ASP A 153 23.08 0.90 2.87
CA ASP A 153 23.81 1.18 1.64
C ASP A 153 23.01 1.99 0.62
N TYR A 154 21.79 2.44 0.99
CA TYR A 154 20.90 3.23 0.15
C TYR A 154 20.61 2.55 -1.20
N LEU A 155 20.34 1.27 -1.17
CA LEU A 155 20.06 0.48 -2.36
C LEU A 155 18.72 0.90 -2.97
N LYS A 156 18.74 1.25 -4.25
CA LYS A 156 17.58 1.75 -4.98
C LYS A 156 16.45 0.70 -5.04
N ARG A 157 15.22 1.15 -4.86
CA ARG A 157 14.00 0.35 -5.03
C ARG A 157 12.94 1.16 -5.75
N VAL A 158 12.64 0.79 -6.98
CA VAL A 158 11.58 1.43 -7.78
C VAL A 158 10.57 0.38 -8.20
N ARG A 159 9.29 0.71 -8.11
CA ARG A 159 8.18 -0.18 -8.51
C ARG A 159 7.13 0.60 -9.27
N TYR A 160 6.57 -0.04 -10.26
CA TYR A 160 5.41 0.41 -11.01
C TYR A 160 4.33 -0.66 -10.93
N GLY A 161 3.09 -0.26 -10.75
CA GLY A 161 1.96 -1.16 -10.74
C GLY A 161 0.81 -0.58 -11.56
N ALA A 162 0.15 -1.42 -12.33
CA ALA A 162 -1.08 -1.08 -13.03
C ALA A 162 -2.05 -2.25 -12.97
N GLY A 163 -3.31 -1.98 -12.69
CA GLY A 163 -4.29 -3.04 -12.56
C GLY A 163 -5.71 -2.57 -12.75
N ALA A 164 -6.60 -3.55 -12.93
CA ALA A 164 -8.02 -3.34 -12.99
C ALA A 164 -8.75 -4.42 -12.17
N CYS A 165 -9.83 -4.02 -11.55
CA CYS A 165 -10.71 -4.91 -10.81
C CYS A 165 -12.16 -4.61 -11.16
N TYR A 166 -12.93 -5.64 -11.45
CA TYR A 166 -14.39 -5.58 -11.51
C TYR A 166 -14.96 -6.46 -10.40
N ASP A 167 -15.76 -5.88 -9.53
CA ASP A 167 -16.37 -6.53 -8.36
C ASP A 167 -17.81 -6.02 -8.22
N GLU A 168 -18.74 -6.68 -8.92
CA GLU A 168 -20.17 -6.36 -8.86
C GLU A 168 -21.00 -7.62 -9.08
N GLY A 169 -21.92 -7.87 -8.16
CA GLY A 169 -22.80 -9.06 -8.19
C GLY A 169 -22.03 -10.38 -7.97
N PRO A 170 -22.27 -11.40 -8.79
CA PRO A 170 -21.59 -12.69 -8.65
C PRO A 170 -20.23 -12.76 -9.34
N LEU A 171 -19.82 -11.72 -10.05
CA LEU A 171 -18.60 -11.70 -10.85
C LEU A 171 -17.52 -10.85 -10.19
N VAL A 172 -16.39 -11.47 -9.93
CA VAL A 172 -15.16 -10.81 -9.49
C VAL A 172 -14.04 -11.14 -10.47
N VAL A 173 -13.47 -10.12 -11.12
CA VAL A 173 -12.33 -10.26 -12.03
C VAL A 173 -11.27 -9.25 -11.63
N ARG A 174 -10.05 -9.71 -11.42
CA ARG A 174 -8.90 -8.85 -11.10
C ARG A 174 -7.70 -9.21 -11.97
N ALA A 175 -7.00 -8.20 -12.41
CA ALA A 175 -5.72 -8.34 -13.09
C ALA A 175 -4.81 -7.19 -12.63
N GLU A 176 -3.58 -7.51 -12.29
CA GLU A 176 -2.58 -6.52 -11.89
C GLU A 176 -1.21 -6.93 -12.41
N TRP A 177 -0.47 -5.94 -12.91
CA TRP A 177 0.90 -6.08 -13.32
C TRP A 177 1.78 -5.20 -12.45
N ILE A 178 2.88 -5.76 -11.97
CA ILE A 178 3.87 -5.08 -11.14
C ILE A 178 5.24 -5.32 -11.75
N CYS A 179 6.00 -4.24 -11.93
CA CYS A 179 7.40 -4.32 -12.32
C CYS A 179 8.26 -3.37 -11.51
N GLY A 180 9.58 -3.55 -11.58
CA GLY A 180 10.49 -2.63 -10.94
C GLY A 180 11.94 -3.07 -10.94
N THR A 181 12.78 -2.16 -10.47
CA THR A 181 14.22 -2.32 -10.36
C THR A 181 14.64 -2.32 -8.90
N THR A 182 15.51 -3.23 -8.53
CA THR A 182 16.07 -3.39 -7.19
C THR A 182 17.60 -3.35 -7.24
N GLY A 183 18.24 -2.42 -6.54
CA GLY A 183 19.68 -2.42 -6.32
C GLY A 183 20.08 -3.60 -5.43
N LEU A 184 21.19 -4.25 -5.73
CA LEU A 184 21.67 -5.43 -5.00
C LEU A 184 22.90 -5.10 -4.13
N PRO A 185 23.03 -5.69 -2.92
CA PRO A 185 24.19 -5.47 -2.05
C PRO A 185 25.53 -5.91 -2.69
N ALA A 186 25.50 -6.88 -3.60
CA ALA A 186 26.67 -7.33 -4.35
C ALA A 186 27.05 -6.41 -5.54
N GLY A 187 26.32 -5.32 -5.73
CA GLY A 187 26.40 -4.43 -6.88
C GLY A 187 25.50 -4.89 -8.03
N GLY A 188 25.09 -3.92 -8.86
CA GLY A 188 24.15 -4.13 -9.96
C GLY A 188 22.70 -3.91 -9.58
N GLU A 189 21.83 -4.09 -10.55
CA GLU A 189 20.37 -3.94 -10.40
C GLU A 189 19.67 -5.21 -10.90
N LEU A 190 18.59 -5.57 -10.25
CA LEU A 190 17.68 -6.65 -10.62
C LEU A 190 16.38 -6.05 -11.15
N ASP A 191 16.11 -6.26 -12.42
CA ASP A 191 14.80 -5.95 -12.99
C ASP A 191 13.86 -7.14 -12.82
N SER A 192 12.65 -6.86 -12.45
CA SER A 192 11.63 -7.87 -12.17
C SER A 192 10.26 -7.41 -12.63
N ASP A 193 9.47 -8.32 -13.14
CA ASP A 193 8.08 -8.09 -13.51
C ASP A 193 7.21 -9.33 -13.19
N GLY A 194 5.90 -9.12 -13.08
CA GLY A 194 4.95 -10.18 -12.80
C GLY A 194 3.49 -9.73 -12.89
N TRP A 195 2.63 -10.69 -13.17
CA TRP A 195 1.17 -10.56 -13.28
C TRP A 195 0.48 -11.19 -12.09
#